data_81ef36bd103014241ca7fddf0586cec9
#
_entry.id   81ef36bd103014241ca7fddf0586cec9
#
_cell.length_a   1.000
_cell.length_b   1.000
_cell.length_c   1.000
_cell.angle_alpha   90.00
_cell.angle_beta   90.00
_cell.angle_gamma   90.00
#
_symmetry.space_group_name_H-M   'P 1'
#
loop_
_entity.id
_entity.type
_entity.pdbx_description
1 polymer ?
#
loop_
_entity_poly.entity_id
_entity_poly.type
_entity_poly.pdbx_seq_one_letter_code
_entity_poly.pdbx_strand_id
1 'polypeptide(L)'
;MKPNIEIHHIPGIERLEDVEFVKVMTEHTSPEKVHNVNWAEYSYAPDVAVNLAFSDNVLALMYTVKEEHILGTVLEDNGPVWEDSCVETFIKDPFSDNYYNFEVNCIATKLAAHRRSRTDCDLFPTEKLNEIRCFSSLPHEKTNTINTDQKEWLVALMIPFRLLGLESAPDFLDVNFYKCGDNCRQPHYLSWSPIGLPEPNFHCPEFFGRINLIKK
;
A
#
# COMPACT_ATOMS: atom_id res chain seq x y z
N MET A 1 -15.77 -13.04 -4.64
CA MET A 1 -15.82 -13.17 -3.17
C MET A 1 -14.73 -12.27 -2.62
N LYS A 2 -14.98 -11.49 -1.56
CA LYS A 2 -13.94 -10.65 -0.93
C LYS A 2 -12.90 -11.55 -0.25
N PRO A 3 -11.60 -11.24 -0.37
CA PRO A 3 -10.56 -11.96 0.36
C PRO A 3 -10.74 -11.82 1.87
N ASN A 4 -10.35 -12.89 2.60
CA ASN A 4 -10.32 -12.93 4.05
C ASN A 4 -9.13 -13.80 4.46
N ILE A 5 -8.07 -13.17 4.97
CA ILE A 5 -6.80 -13.83 5.26
C ILE A 5 -6.38 -13.62 6.71
N GLU A 6 -5.42 -14.42 7.17
CA GLU A 6 -4.79 -14.29 8.47
C GLU A 6 -3.36 -13.77 8.30
N ILE A 7 -2.98 -12.80 9.14
CA ILE A 7 -1.62 -12.30 9.24
C ILE A 7 -1.06 -12.54 10.64
N HIS A 8 0.25 -12.70 10.75
CA HIS A 8 0.88 -13.13 12.00
C HIS A 8 1.63 -12.02 12.70
N HIS A 9 1.65 -12.12 14.02
CA HIS A 9 2.38 -11.23 14.90
C HIS A 9 3.89 -11.48 14.80
N ILE A 10 4.65 -10.45 14.51
CA ILE A 10 6.13 -10.46 14.54
C ILE A 10 6.58 -9.38 15.51
N PRO A 11 6.98 -9.75 16.75
CA PRO A 11 7.33 -8.77 17.77
C PRO A 11 8.50 -7.88 17.35
N GLY A 12 8.33 -6.56 17.48
CA GLY A 12 9.41 -5.60 17.26
C GLY A 12 9.82 -5.41 15.79
N ILE A 13 9.01 -5.86 14.84
CA ILE A 13 9.29 -5.73 13.39
C ILE A 13 9.57 -4.28 12.99
N GLU A 14 8.96 -3.31 13.66
CA GLU A 14 9.15 -1.88 13.42
C GLU A 14 10.54 -1.36 13.81
N ARG A 15 11.34 -2.16 14.53
CA ARG A 15 12.68 -1.80 15.02
C ARG A 15 13.79 -2.36 14.16
N LEU A 16 13.48 -3.27 13.24
CA LEU A 16 14.46 -3.89 12.36
C LEU A 16 15.03 -2.87 11.38
N GLU A 17 16.31 -2.96 11.05
CA GLU A 17 16.90 -2.23 9.93
C GLU A 17 16.28 -2.72 8.60
N ASP A 18 16.34 -1.88 7.54
CA ASP A 18 15.64 -2.14 6.28
C ASP A 18 15.97 -3.51 5.68
N VAL A 19 17.23 -3.90 5.66
CA VAL A 19 17.68 -5.20 5.12
C VAL A 19 17.14 -6.37 5.95
N GLU A 20 17.16 -6.24 7.27
CA GLU A 20 16.64 -7.27 8.17
C GLU A 20 15.12 -7.37 8.10
N PHE A 21 14.43 -6.23 7.98
CA PHE A 21 12.99 -6.18 7.76
C PHE A 21 12.60 -6.95 6.49
N VAL A 22 13.25 -6.67 5.36
CA VAL A 22 12.99 -7.36 4.09
C VAL A 22 13.20 -8.88 4.23
N LYS A 23 14.28 -9.29 4.89
CA LYS A 23 14.57 -10.71 5.15
C LYS A 23 13.46 -11.36 5.97
N VAL A 24 13.09 -10.75 7.10
CA VAL A 24 12.06 -11.28 8.00
C VAL A 24 10.71 -11.35 7.30
N MET A 25 10.31 -10.31 6.56
CA MET A 25 9.05 -10.33 5.79
C MET A 25 9.04 -11.44 4.75
N THR A 26 10.16 -11.66 4.05
CA THR A 26 10.27 -12.71 3.02
C THR A 26 10.25 -14.12 3.61
N GLU A 27 10.91 -14.34 4.75
CA GLU A 27 11.05 -15.65 5.35
C GLU A 27 9.84 -16.07 6.21
N HIS A 28 9.11 -15.13 6.80
CA HIS A 28 8.07 -15.40 7.79
C HIS A 28 6.65 -15.03 7.37
N THR A 29 6.46 -14.50 6.15
CA THR A 29 5.12 -14.19 5.65
C THR A 29 4.90 -14.77 4.25
N SER A 30 3.65 -14.99 3.89
CA SER A 30 3.27 -15.40 2.54
C SER A 30 2.77 -14.19 1.75
N PRO A 31 3.23 -13.98 0.51
CA PRO A 31 2.77 -12.85 -0.29
C PRO A 31 1.34 -13.05 -0.80
N GLU A 32 0.54 -12.01 -0.68
CA GLU A 32 -0.78 -11.88 -1.31
C GLU A 32 -0.65 -11.18 -2.67
N LYS A 33 -1.34 -11.67 -3.70
CA LYS A 33 -1.27 -11.08 -5.04
C LYS A 33 -2.27 -9.93 -5.21
N VAL A 34 -1.80 -8.79 -5.70
CA VAL A 34 -2.63 -7.67 -6.15
C VAL A 34 -2.79 -7.78 -7.65
N HIS A 35 -3.85 -8.46 -8.10
CA HIS A 35 -3.92 -8.95 -9.49
C HIS A 35 -5.28 -8.77 -10.19
N ASN A 36 -6.29 -8.24 -9.50
CA ASN A 36 -7.58 -8.04 -10.13
C ASN A 36 -7.54 -6.84 -11.09
N VAL A 37 -7.66 -7.11 -12.38
CA VAL A 37 -7.89 -6.12 -13.43
C VAL A 37 -9.39 -5.86 -13.48
N ASN A 38 -9.85 -4.84 -12.78
CA ASN A 38 -11.29 -4.58 -12.65
C ASN A 38 -11.89 -3.89 -13.89
N TRP A 39 -11.06 -3.23 -14.70
CA TRP A 39 -11.47 -2.43 -15.85
C TRP A 39 -10.69 -2.86 -17.10
N ALA A 40 -11.39 -3.48 -18.05
CA ALA A 40 -10.77 -4.12 -19.21
C ALA A 40 -10.00 -3.16 -20.14
N GLU A 41 -10.33 -1.88 -20.12
CA GLU A 41 -9.61 -0.85 -20.88
C GLU A 41 -8.19 -0.59 -20.36
N TYR A 42 -7.92 -0.93 -19.06
CA TYR A 42 -6.61 -0.83 -18.41
C TYR A 42 -6.04 -2.24 -18.19
N SER A 43 -5.85 -2.97 -19.29
CA SER A 43 -5.52 -4.41 -19.26
C SER A 43 -4.07 -4.73 -18.87
N TYR A 44 -3.17 -3.74 -18.81
CA TYR A 44 -1.81 -3.97 -18.35
C TYR A 44 -1.81 -4.39 -16.87
N ALA A 45 -1.17 -5.50 -16.58
CA ALA A 45 -1.12 -6.08 -15.24
C ALA A 45 0.33 -6.40 -14.85
N PRO A 46 1.03 -5.49 -14.14
CA PRO A 46 2.31 -5.81 -13.54
C PRO A 46 2.19 -6.94 -12.50
N ASP A 47 3.27 -7.67 -12.25
CA ASP A 47 3.31 -8.65 -11.15
C ASP A 47 3.50 -7.91 -9.83
N VAL A 48 2.49 -7.98 -8.97
CA VAL A 48 2.45 -7.25 -7.70
C VAL A 48 2.09 -8.21 -6.58
N ALA A 49 2.88 -8.17 -5.52
CA ALA A 49 2.62 -8.91 -4.30
C ALA A 49 2.80 -8.01 -3.07
N VAL A 50 2.05 -8.30 -2.02
CA VAL A 50 2.19 -7.66 -0.71
C VAL A 50 2.37 -8.71 0.37
N ASN A 51 3.45 -8.60 1.14
CA ASN A 51 3.69 -9.34 2.36
C ASN A 51 3.17 -8.53 3.55
N LEU A 52 2.53 -9.21 4.50
CA LEU A 52 1.83 -8.59 5.61
C LEU A 52 2.24 -9.22 6.93
N ALA A 53 2.50 -8.37 7.92
CA ALA A 53 2.70 -8.75 9.31
C ALA A 53 2.20 -7.63 10.23
N PHE A 54 2.20 -7.87 11.53
CA PHE A 54 1.93 -6.82 12.50
C PHE A 54 2.77 -7.01 13.78
N SER A 55 3.00 -5.93 14.52
CA SER A 55 3.46 -5.97 15.90
C SER A 55 2.37 -5.43 16.82
N ASP A 56 2.67 -5.21 18.09
CA ASP A 56 1.73 -4.55 18.99
C ASP A 56 1.41 -3.11 18.58
N ASN A 57 2.31 -2.49 17.81
CA ASN A 57 2.26 -1.05 17.52
C ASN A 57 1.96 -0.70 16.06
N VAL A 58 2.29 -1.58 15.11
CA VAL A 58 2.22 -1.27 13.68
C VAL A 58 1.62 -2.40 12.85
N LEU A 59 0.96 -2.03 11.77
CA LEU A 59 0.74 -2.87 10.60
C LEU A 59 1.95 -2.69 9.67
N ALA A 60 2.63 -3.78 9.33
CA ALA A 60 3.80 -3.81 8.46
C ALA A 60 3.45 -4.40 7.10
N LEU A 61 3.80 -3.69 6.03
CA LEU A 61 3.56 -4.08 4.65
C LEU A 61 4.88 -4.00 3.86
N MET A 62 5.05 -4.95 2.95
CA MET A 62 6.14 -4.93 1.98
C MET A 62 5.58 -5.29 0.61
N TYR A 63 5.55 -4.33 -0.29
CA TYR A 63 5.17 -4.54 -1.68
C TYR A 63 6.39 -4.88 -2.51
N THR A 64 6.26 -5.89 -3.37
CA THR A 64 7.21 -6.21 -4.44
C THR A 64 6.50 -6.08 -5.77
N VAL A 65 7.08 -5.31 -6.68
CA VAL A 65 6.47 -5.00 -7.96
C VAL A 65 7.46 -5.28 -9.07
N LYS A 66 6.97 -5.96 -10.12
CA LYS A 66 7.69 -6.13 -11.38
C LYS A 66 6.83 -5.59 -12.51
N GLU A 67 7.32 -4.52 -13.14
CA GLU A 67 6.63 -3.81 -14.21
C GLU A 67 7.58 -3.36 -15.32
N GLU A 68 7.04 -3.12 -16.51
CA GLU A 68 7.88 -2.78 -17.69
C GLU A 68 8.44 -1.36 -17.64
N HIS A 69 7.74 -0.45 -16.99
CA HIS A 69 8.11 0.94 -16.87
C HIS A 69 7.92 1.43 -15.44
N ILE A 70 8.99 1.78 -14.77
CA ILE A 70 8.99 2.36 -13.43
C ILE A 70 9.10 3.88 -13.58
N LEU A 71 8.15 4.60 -13.00
CA LEU A 71 8.09 6.05 -12.98
C LEU A 71 8.04 6.54 -11.53
N GLY A 72 8.97 7.42 -11.15
CA GLY A 72 9.02 8.08 -9.85
C GLY A 72 9.44 9.52 -10.05
N THR A 73 8.49 10.45 -10.08
CA THR A 73 8.74 11.88 -10.37
C THR A 73 8.30 12.79 -9.25
N VAL A 74 7.38 12.33 -8.41
CA VAL A 74 6.85 13.06 -7.26
C VAL A 74 7.77 12.83 -6.07
N LEU A 75 8.44 13.89 -5.60
CA LEU A 75 9.42 13.87 -4.51
C LEU A 75 8.89 14.46 -3.20
N GLU A 76 7.76 15.14 -3.25
CA GLU A 76 7.18 15.80 -2.08
C GLU A 76 6.03 14.97 -1.50
N ASP A 77 6.07 14.69 -0.22
CA ASP A 77 4.99 14.02 0.51
C ASP A 77 3.67 14.78 0.35
N ASN A 78 2.56 14.05 0.31
CA ASN A 78 1.22 14.56 -0.03
C ASN A 78 1.09 15.11 -1.46
N GLY A 79 2.10 14.92 -2.31
CA GLY A 79 2.00 15.16 -3.75
C GLY A 79 1.17 14.06 -4.45
N PRO A 80 0.96 14.19 -5.77
CA PRO A 80 0.14 13.25 -6.55
C PRO A 80 0.90 11.94 -6.86
N VAL A 81 1.25 11.18 -5.81
CA VAL A 81 2.06 9.95 -5.91
C VAL A 81 1.41 8.85 -6.76
N TRP A 82 0.08 8.87 -6.90
CA TRP A 82 -0.69 7.95 -7.76
C TRP A 82 -0.41 8.11 -9.26
N GLU A 83 0.15 9.25 -9.67
CA GLU A 83 0.57 9.49 -11.05
C GLU A 83 1.82 8.68 -11.41
N ASP A 84 2.65 8.34 -10.42
CA ASP A 84 3.85 7.51 -10.55
C ASP A 84 3.54 6.01 -10.48
N SER A 85 4.57 5.16 -10.58
CA SER A 85 4.50 3.76 -10.16
C SER A 85 4.19 3.71 -8.66
N CYS A 86 2.93 3.45 -8.31
CA CYS A 86 2.40 3.61 -6.96
C CYS A 86 1.74 2.34 -6.45
N VAL A 87 1.86 2.09 -5.16
CA VAL A 87 1.07 1.09 -4.41
C VAL A 87 0.30 1.78 -3.30
N GLU A 88 -0.87 1.23 -2.98
CA GLU A 88 -1.75 1.87 -2.01
C GLU A 88 -2.32 0.85 -1.02
N THR A 89 -2.49 1.28 0.21
CA THR A 89 -3.17 0.54 1.29
C THR A 89 -4.32 1.37 1.80
N PHE A 90 -5.55 0.92 1.59
CA PHE A 90 -6.72 1.57 2.16
C PHE A 90 -7.25 0.73 3.31
N ILE A 91 -7.60 1.37 4.42
CA ILE A 91 -8.04 0.73 5.67
C ILE A 91 -9.35 1.40 6.10
N LYS A 92 -10.41 0.63 6.30
CA LYS A 92 -11.65 1.16 6.86
C LYS A 92 -11.40 1.69 8.27
N ASP A 93 -11.94 2.87 8.57
CA ASP A 93 -11.90 3.42 9.93
C ASP A 93 -12.64 2.48 10.88
N PRO A 94 -12.02 1.98 11.96
CA PRO A 94 -12.66 1.07 12.91
C PRO A 94 -13.86 1.68 13.65
N PHE A 95 -14.00 3.01 13.64
CA PHE A 95 -14.98 3.75 14.46
C PHE A 95 -16.06 4.46 13.63
N SER A 96 -15.93 4.47 12.29
CA SER A 96 -16.86 5.18 11.42
C SER A 96 -16.99 4.53 10.04
N ASP A 97 -17.80 5.11 9.17
CA ASP A 97 -17.90 4.71 7.76
C ASP A 97 -16.78 5.28 6.88
N ASN A 98 -15.90 6.10 7.45
CA ASN A 98 -14.74 6.67 6.78
C ASN A 98 -13.66 5.60 6.53
N TYR A 99 -12.55 6.01 5.90
CA TYR A 99 -11.40 5.15 5.69
C TYR A 99 -10.11 5.98 5.65
N TYR A 100 -9.01 5.31 5.89
CA TYR A 100 -7.67 5.85 5.70
C TYR A 100 -7.12 5.36 4.37
N ASN A 101 -6.38 6.22 3.66
CA ASN A 101 -5.55 5.79 2.55
C ASN A 101 -4.10 6.15 2.79
N PHE A 102 -3.22 5.23 2.40
CA PHE A 102 -1.76 5.35 2.43
C PHE A 102 -1.28 4.98 1.03
N GLU A 103 -0.79 5.96 0.30
CA GLU A 103 -0.30 5.82 -1.08
C GLU A 103 1.20 6.06 -1.08
N VAL A 104 1.97 5.22 -1.76
CA VAL A 104 3.44 5.32 -1.78
C VAL A 104 3.93 5.00 -3.18
N ASN A 105 4.70 5.93 -3.77
CA ASN A 105 5.33 5.67 -5.05
C ASN A 105 6.62 4.82 -4.92
N CYS A 106 7.16 4.39 -6.04
CA CYS A 106 8.31 3.49 -6.11
C CYS A 106 9.59 4.05 -5.47
N ILE A 107 9.67 5.34 -5.19
CA ILE A 107 10.82 6.02 -4.53
C ILE A 107 10.52 6.43 -3.08
N ALA A 108 9.50 5.83 -2.45
CA ALA A 108 9.08 6.04 -1.07
C ALA A 108 8.55 7.45 -0.74
N THR A 109 8.12 8.23 -1.72
CA THR A 109 7.28 9.42 -1.46
C THR A 109 5.88 8.96 -1.12
N LYS A 110 5.28 9.53 -0.08
CA LYS A 110 4.00 9.06 0.45
C LYS A 110 2.95 10.15 0.57
N LEU A 111 1.69 9.72 0.48
CA LEU A 111 0.50 10.49 0.82
C LEU A 111 -0.31 9.68 1.82
N ALA A 112 -0.84 10.34 2.84
CA ALA A 112 -1.81 9.72 3.73
C ALA A 112 -2.96 10.69 4.06
N ALA A 113 -4.18 10.14 4.15
CA ALA A 113 -5.36 10.92 4.50
C ALA A 113 -6.39 10.07 5.26
N HIS A 114 -7.21 10.74 6.06
CA HIS A 114 -8.48 10.23 6.57
C HIS A 114 -9.60 10.77 5.68
N ARG A 115 -10.38 9.88 5.08
CA ARG A 115 -11.30 10.20 3.99
C ARG A 115 -12.76 9.90 4.34
N ARG A 116 -13.63 10.82 3.98
CA ARG A 116 -15.08 10.65 3.93
C ARG A 116 -15.54 10.22 2.53
N SER A 117 -14.79 10.66 1.50
CA SER A 117 -14.99 10.27 0.10
C SER A 117 -13.69 10.48 -0.70
N ARG A 118 -13.73 10.25 -2.02
CA ARG A 118 -12.59 10.52 -2.91
C ARG A 118 -12.13 11.98 -2.88
N THR A 119 -13.06 12.92 -2.75
CA THR A 119 -12.79 14.37 -2.82
C THR A 119 -12.86 15.07 -1.46
N ASP A 120 -13.41 14.42 -0.44
CA ASP A 120 -13.54 14.97 0.91
C ASP A 120 -12.62 14.21 1.86
N CYS A 121 -11.50 14.83 2.24
CA CYS A 121 -10.48 14.23 3.07
C CYS A 121 -9.72 15.25 3.91
N ASP A 122 -9.13 14.73 4.98
CA ASP A 122 -8.14 15.42 5.79
C ASP A 122 -6.78 14.76 5.56
N LEU A 123 -5.90 15.46 4.82
CA LEU A 123 -4.52 15.00 4.63
C LEU A 123 -3.79 14.94 5.97
N PHE A 124 -2.94 13.94 6.14
CA PHE A 124 -2.09 13.87 7.32
C PHE A 124 -1.06 15.00 7.27
N PRO A 125 -0.92 15.78 8.35
CA PRO A 125 0.15 16.76 8.44
C PRO A 125 1.52 16.07 8.49
N THR A 126 2.58 16.82 8.21
CA THR A 126 3.97 16.31 8.14
C THR A 126 4.37 15.52 9.38
N GLU A 127 3.94 15.94 10.56
CA GLU A 127 4.25 15.27 11.83
C GLU A 127 3.70 13.83 11.84
N LYS A 128 2.47 13.61 11.35
CA LYS A 128 1.86 12.29 11.25
C LYS A 128 2.48 11.45 10.13
N LEU A 129 2.82 12.07 8.99
CA LEU A 129 3.51 11.36 7.90
C LEU A 129 4.89 10.85 8.35
N ASN A 130 5.61 11.61 9.16
CA ASN A 130 6.91 11.22 9.72
C ASN A 130 6.83 10.04 10.71
N GLU A 131 5.64 9.74 11.24
CA GLU A 131 5.43 8.55 12.07
C GLU A 131 5.33 7.26 11.25
N ILE A 132 5.01 7.38 9.96
CA ILE A 132 4.94 6.27 9.02
C ILE A 132 6.34 6.02 8.48
N ARG A 133 7.00 4.97 8.98
CA ARG A 133 8.27 4.53 8.40
C ARG A 133 8.01 3.97 7.02
N CYS A 134 8.73 4.49 6.03
CA CYS A 134 8.67 4.05 4.65
C CYS A 134 10.06 4.04 4.05
N PHE A 135 10.38 2.99 3.26
CA PHE A 135 11.63 2.92 2.51
C PHE A 135 11.44 2.15 1.20
N SER A 136 12.31 2.37 0.25
CA SER A 136 12.30 1.73 -1.07
C SER A 136 13.63 1.09 -1.40
N SER A 137 13.62 0.09 -2.29
CA SER A 137 14.83 -0.46 -2.93
C SER A 137 15.42 0.51 -3.96
N LEU A 138 14.68 1.52 -4.38
CA LEU A 138 15.15 2.57 -5.28
C LEU A 138 15.55 3.81 -4.47
N PRO A 139 16.54 4.59 -4.94
CA PRO A 139 16.91 5.84 -4.30
C PRO A 139 15.75 6.84 -4.37
N HIS A 140 15.67 7.74 -3.36
CA HIS A 140 14.69 8.82 -3.35
C HIS A 140 15.10 9.95 -4.30
N GLU A 141 15.02 9.66 -5.59
CA GLU A 141 15.35 10.58 -6.69
C GLU A 141 14.47 10.29 -7.91
N LYS A 142 14.37 11.26 -8.83
CA LYS A 142 13.55 11.07 -10.03
C LYS A 142 14.01 9.86 -10.84
N THR A 143 13.07 8.95 -11.05
CA THR A 143 13.31 7.68 -11.74
C THR A 143 12.37 7.55 -12.94
N ASN A 144 12.92 7.13 -14.08
CA ASN A 144 12.17 6.78 -15.28
C ASN A 144 12.93 5.71 -16.06
N THR A 145 12.37 4.50 -16.12
CA THR A 145 13.06 3.30 -16.64
C THR A 145 12.69 2.91 -18.06
N ILE A 146 12.14 3.83 -18.88
CA ILE A 146 11.73 3.53 -20.27
C ILE A 146 12.85 2.84 -21.07
N ASN A 147 14.11 3.23 -20.83
CA ASN A 147 15.29 2.76 -21.56
C ASN A 147 16.30 2.02 -20.69
N THR A 148 15.86 1.41 -19.59
CA THR A 148 16.73 0.68 -18.66
C THR A 148 16.25 -0.75 -18.46
N ASP A 149 17.10 -1.61 -17.91
CA ASP A 149 16.76 -2.99 -17.56
C ASP A 149 16.12 -3.12 -16.17
N GLN A 150 16.02 -2.00 -15.42
CA GLN A 150 15.37 -1.97 -14.12
C GLN A 150 13.86 -2.23 -14.30
N LYS A 151 13.37 -3.33 -13.77
CA LYS A 151 11.97 -3.75 -13.88
C LYS A 151 11.32 -4.07 -12.54
N GLU A 152 12.11 -4.14 -11.49
CA GLU A 152 11.64 -4.55 -10.17
C GLU A 152 11.95 -3.48 -9.13
N TRP A 153 11.02 -3.30 -8.22
CA TRP A 153 11.20 -2.46 -7.04
C TRP A 153 10.42 -3.01 -5.85
N LEU A 154 10.84 -2.58 -4.68
CA LEU A 154 10.23 -2.92 -3.41
C LEU A 154 9.98 -1.63 -2.64
N VAL A 155 8.85 -1.54 -1.98
CA VAL A 155 8.59 -0.53 -0.97
C VAL A 155 8.00 -1.16 0.28
N ALA A 156 8.50 -0.74 1.43
CA ALA A 156 8.00 -1.15 2.73
C ALA A 156 7.36 0.03 3.46
N LEU A 157 6.32 -0.27 4.22
CA LEU A 157 5.46 0.70 4.88
C LEU A 157 5.06 0.16 6.25
N MET A 158 5.27 0.92 7.31
CA MET A 158 4.86 0.59 8.66
C MET A 158 3.90 1.65 9.17
N ILE A 159 2.65 1.27 9.32
CA ILE A 159 1.55 2.16 9.73
C ILE A 159 1.30 1.96 11.22
N PRO A 160 1.60 2.94 12.07
CA PRO A 160 1.27 2.87 13.49
C PRO A 160 -0.25 2.77 13.72
N PHE A 161 -0.69 1.84 14.54
CA PHE A 161 -2.12 1.69 14.88
C PHE A 161 -2.72 2.94 15.51
N ARG A 162 -1.91 3.72 16.23
CA ARG A 162 -2.36 5.01 16.80
C ARG A 162 -2.79 6.03 15.74
N LEU A 163 -2.27 5.95 14.53
CA LEU A 163 -2.71 6.81 13.41
C LEU A 163 -4.12 6.45 12.92
N LEU A 164 -4.58 5.23 13.23
CA LEU A 164 -5.94 4.75 12.96
C LEU A 164 -6.86 4.94 14.19
N GLY A 165 -6.39 5.65 15.23
CA GLY A 165 -7.14 5.82 16.47
C GLY A 165 -7.17 4.58 17.38
N LEU A 166 -6.30 3.60 17.13
CA LEU A 166 -6.23 2.34 17.89
C LEU A 166 -5.05 2.38 18.88
N GLU A 167 -5.27 1.93 20.11
CA GLU A 167 -4.23 1.85 21.14
C GLU A 167 -3.29 0.66 20.93
N SER A 168 -3.76 -0.39 20.26
CA SER A 168 -3.01 -1.61 19.97
C SER A 168 -3.57 -2.31 18.74
N ALA A 169 -2.90 -3.38 18.30
CA ALA A 169 -3.36 -4.21 17.20
C ALA A 169 -4.78 -4.74 17.46
N PRO A 170 -5.75 -4.50 16.54
CA PRO A 170 -7.12 -5.02 16.64
C PRO A 170 -7.17 -6.51 16.24
N ASP A 171 -8.32 -7.14 16.40
CA ASP A 171 -8.52 -8.53 15.96
C ASP A 171 -8.56 -8.64 14.42
N PHE A 172 -9.07 -7.62 13.75
CA PHE A 172 -9.12 -7.55 12.28
C PHE A 172 -9.13 -6.11 11.78
N LEU A 173 -8.82 -5.96 10.47
CA LEU A 173 -9.01 -4.72 9.70
C LEU A 173 -9.67 -5.07 8.36
N ASP A 174 -10.61 -4.23 7.93
CA ASP A 174 -11.13 -4.27 6.57
C ASP A 174 -10.26 -3.38 5.69
N VAL A 175 -9.66 -3.95 4.63
CA VAL A 175 -8.60 -3.32 3.84
C VAL A 175 -8.74 -3.63 2.35
N ASN A 176 -8.11 -2.82 1.52
CA ASN A 176 -7.76 -3.23 0.16
C ASN A 176 -6.35 -2.73 -0.19
N PHE A 177 -5.70 -3.45 -1.08
CA PHE A 177 -4.37 -3.15 -1.58
C PHE A 177 -4.46 -2.90 -3.07
N TYR A 178 -3.74 -1.89 -3.55
CA TYR A 178 -3.84 -1.45 -4.94
C TYR A 178 -2.47 -1.22 -5.55
N LYS A 179 -2.45 -1.26 -6.87
CA LYS A 179 -1.35 -0.81 -7.71
C LYS A 179 -1.91 0.10 -8.79
N CYS A 180 -1.35 1.28 -8.94
CA CYS A 180 -1.68 2.20 -10.01
C CYS A 180 -0.43 2.81 -10.65
N GLY A 181 -0.66 3.60 -11.68
CA GLY A 181 0.36 4.33 -12.41
C GLY A 181 -0.29 5.17 -13.51
N ASP A 182 -0.94 6.28 -13.11
CA ASP A 182 -1.76 7.09 -14.02
C ASP A 182 -0.94 7.67 -15.17
N ASN A 183 0.29 8.13 -14.90
CA ASN A 183 1.20 8.69 -15.89
C ASN A 183 2.28 7.71 -16.37
N CYS A 184 2.20 6.44 -15.96
CA CYS A 184 3.06 5.41 -16.52
C CYS A 184 2.77 5.20 -18.01
N ARG A 185 3.74 4.66 -18.75
CA ARG A 185 3.61 4.38 -20.20
C ARG A 185 2.35 3.58 -20.53
N GLN A 186 1.92 2.70 -19.64
CA GLN A 186 0.69 1.93 -19.70
C GLN A 186 -0.08 2.20 -18.39
N PRO A 187 -1.04 3.13 -18.38
CA PRO A 187 -1.89 3.35 -17.21
C PRO A 187 -2.58 2.06 -16.76
N HIS A 188 -2.60 1.80 -15.45
CA HIS A 188 -3.12 0.55 -14.91
C HIS A 188 -3.64 0.72 -13.50
N TYR A 189 -4.61 -0.16 -13.15
CA TYR A 189 -5.32 -0.14 -11.87
C TYR A 189 -5.62 -1.56 -11.43
N LEU A 190 -4.85 -2.06 -10.46
CA LEU A 190 -5.05 -3.40 -9.90
C LEU A 190 -5.53 -3.31 -8.46
N SER A 191 -6.28 -4.31 -8.03
CA SER A 191 -6.70 -4.46 -6.64
C SER A 191 -6.48 -5.88 -6.12
N TRP A 192 -6.33 -6.01 -4.79
CA TRP A 192 -6.32 -7.30 -4.10
C TRP A 192 -7.75 -7.85 -3.94
N SER A 193 -8.68 -7.05 -3.43
CA SER A 193 -10.10 -7.37 -3.42
C SER A 193 -10.76 -6.79 -4.66
N PRO A 194 -11.55 -7.57 -5.43
CA PRO A 194 -12.12 -7.12 -6.69
C PRO A 194 -13.15 -6.00 -6.49
N ILE A 195 -13.19 -5.07 -7.45
CA ILE A 195 -14.09 -3.91 -7.47
C ILE A 195 -15.10 -4.09 -8.61
N GLY A 196 -16.38 -3.93 -8.29
CA GLY A 196 -17.49 -4.07 -9.25
C GLY A 196 -18.05 -2.74 -9.74
N LEU A 197 -17.24 -1.70 -9.87
CA LEU A 197 -17.65 -0.39 -10.38
C LEU A 197 -17.37 -0.25 -11.89
N PRO A 198 -18.18 0.52 -12.64
CA PRO A 198 -18.00 0.68 -14.09
C PRO A 198 -16.76 1.50 -14.46
N GLU A 199 -16.30 2.40 -13.60
CA GLU A 199 -15.17 3.31 -13.84
C GLU A 199 -14.09 3.11 -12.76
N PRO A 200 -12.79 3.37 -13.08
CA PRO A 200 -11.70 3.27 -12.10
C PRO A 200 -11.92 4.13 -10.86
N ASN A 201 -12.08 3.45 -9.74
CA ASN A 201 -12.23 4.10 -8.46
C ASN A 201 -11.82 3.15 -7.32
N PHE A 202 -10.76 3.50 -6.58
CA PHE A 202 -10.30 2.76 -5.40
C PHE A 202 -11.01 3.22 -4.11
N HIS A 203 -11.63 4.40 -4.13
CA HIS A 203 -12.31 5.00 -2.97
C HIS A 203 -13.69 4.39 -2.72
N CYS A 204 -13.74 3.08 -2.51
CA CYS A 204 -14.97 2.27 -2.42
C CYS A 204 -14.84 1.23 -1.29
N PRO A 205 -14.93 1.65 -0.01
CA PRO A 205 -14.72 0.76 1.15
C PRO A 205 -15.69 -0.43 1.21
N GLU A 206 -16.80 -0.37 0.49
CA GLU A 206 -17.73 -1.50 0.34
C GLU A 206 -17.12 -2.72 -0.37
N PHE A 207 -16.00 -2.56 -1.07
CA PHE A 207 -15.28 -3.66 -1.72
C PHE A 207 -14.05 -4.15 -0.94
N PHE A 208 -13.77 -3.60 0.23
CA PHE A 208 -12.61 -4.05 1.02
C PHE A 208 -12.77 -5.51 1.44
N GLY A 209 -11.65 -6.24 1.42
CA GLY A 209 -11.49 -7.55 2.04
C GLY A 209 -11.11 -7.42 3.51
N ARG A 210 -10.74 -8.52 4.14
CA ARG A 210 -10.40 -8.55 5.57
C ARG A 210 -9.06 -9.20 5.83
N ILE A 211 -8.30 -8.62 6.71
CA ILE A 211 -7.14 -9.25 7.35
C ILE A 211 -7.45 -9.50 8.83
N ASN A 212 -7.22 -10.71 9.32
CA ASN A 212 -7.36 -11.09 10.74
C ASN A 212 -5.97 -11.10 11.36
N LEU A 213 -5.79 -10.41 12.48
CA LEU A 213 -4.52 -10.26 13.15
C LEU A 213 -4.38 -11.32 14.24
N ILE A 214 -3.61 -12.38 13.96
CA ILE A 214 -3.50 -13.55 14.84
C ILE A 214 -2.29 -13.39 15.76
N LYS A 215 -2.56 -13.14 17.03
CA LYS A 215 -1.55 -13.22 18.11
C LYS A 215 -1.41 -14.69 18.52
N LYS A 216 -0.24 -15.26 18.30
CA LYS A 216 0.08 -16.62 18.82
C LYS A 216 0.52 -16.53 20.25
#